data_409169e87018d732aa7e085d8876359a
#
_entry.id   409169e87018d732aa7e085d8876359a
#
_cell.length_a   1.000
_cell.length_b   1.000
_cell.length_c   1.000
_cell.angle_alpha   90.00
_cell.angle_beta   90.00
_cell.angle_gamma   90.00
#
_symmetry.space_group_name_H-M   'P 1'
#
loop_
_entity.id
_entity.type
_entity.pdbx_description
1 polymer ?
#
loop_
_entity_poly.entity_id
_entity_poly.type
_entity_poly.pdbx_seq_one_letter_code
_entity_poly.pdbx_strand_id
1 'polypeptide(L)'
;VTMTSGGALIADSGATVEGTNASGKFSIDGISGQASGLLLENGGSFTVNAGGQAGNTTVGHRGTLTLAAGGSLSGRTQLSKGASMVLNGDVVSTGDIVNAGEIRFDNQTTPDAALSRAVAKGDSPVTFHKLTTSNLTGQGGTINMRVRLDGSNTSDQLVINGGQATGKTWLAFTNVGNSNLGVATSGQGIRVVDAQNGATTEEGAFALSRPLQAGAFNYTLNRGSDEDWYLRSENAYRAEVPLYASMLTQAMDYDRILAGSRSHQTGVNGENNSVRLSIQGGHLGHDNNGGIARGATPESSGSYGFVRLEGDLLRTEVAGMSLTTGVYGAAGLSSVDVKDDDGSRAGTVRDDAGSLGGYLNLTHTSSGLWADIVAQGTRHSMKASSDNNDFRARGWGWLGSLETGLPFSITDNLMLEPQLQYTWQGLSLDDGQDNAGYVKFGHGSAQHVRAGFRLGSHNDMTFGEGTSSRDTLRDSTKHGVSELPVNWWVQPSVIRTFSSRGDMSMGTAAAGSNMTFSPSRNGTSLDLQAGLEARVRENITLGVQ
;
A
#
# COMPACT_ATOMS: atom_id res chain seq x y z
N VAL A 1 -47.94 -27.76 -22.33
CA VAL A 1 -46.52 -28.16 -22.54
C VAL A 1 -45.96 -28.53 -21.18
N THR A 2 -45.38 -29.70 -21.05
CA THR A 2 -44.64 -30.12 -19.85
C THR A 2 -43.17 -30.04 -20.20
N MET A 3 -42.40 -29.18 -19.54
CA MET A 3 -40.98 -29.07 -19.73
C MET A 3 -40.25 -29.92 -18.67
N THR A 4 -39.39 -30.80 -19.12
CA THR A 4 -38.49 -31.58 -18.25
C THR A 4 -37.16 -30.86 -18.07
N SER A 5 -36.41 -31.25 -17.08
CA SER A 5 -35.08 -30.67 -16.81
C SER A 5 -34.21 -30.63 -18.07
N GLY A 6 -33.68 -29.44 -18.41
CA GLY A 6 -32.89 -29.21 -19.63
C GLY A 6 -33.73 -28.93 -20.90
N GLY A 7 -35.04 -28.93 -20.82
CA GLY A 7 -35.89 -28.54 -21.95
C GLY A 7 -35.90 -27.02 -22.16
N ALA A 8 -35.83 -26.58 -23.43
CA ALA A 8 -36.03 -25.18 -23.80
C ALA A 8 -37.32 -25.03 -24.61
N LEU A 9 -38.06 -23.98 -24.34
CA LEU A 9 -39.21 -23.57 -25.16
C LEU A 9 -38.77 -22.38 -26.01
N ILE A 10 -38.84 -22.54 -27.32
CA ILE A 10 -38.62 -21.46 -28.29
C ILE A 10 -39.97 -21.13 -28.87
N ALA A 11 -40.43 -19.90 -28.70
CA ALA A 11 -41.64 -19.40 -29.32
C ALA A 11 -41.29 -18.29 -30.30
N ASP A 12 -41.74 -18.40 -31.54
CA ASP A 12 -41.61 -17.35 -32.54
C ASP A 12 -42.47 -16.14 -32.18
N SER A 13 -42.14 -14.97 -32.70
CA SER A 13 -42.94 -13.76 -32.55
C SER A 13 -44.36 -14.02 -33.10
N GLY A 14 -45.39 -13.78 -32.28
CA GLY A 14 -46.76 -14.06 -32.61
C GLY A 14 -47.32 -15.41 -32.13
N ALA A 15 -46.51 -16.25 -31.49
CA ALA A 15 -46.97 -17.48 -30.87
C ALA A 15 -47.50 -17.24 -29.46
N THR A 16 -48.63 -17.90 -29.11
CA THR A 16 -49.13 -17.96 -27.73
C THR A 16 -48.88 -19.35 -27.16
N VAL A 17 -48.23 -19.42 -26.01
CA VAL A 17 -47.94 -20.68 -25.32
C VAL A 17 -48.48 -20.61 -23.90
N GLU A 18 -49.26 -21.59 -23.50
CA GLU A 18 -49.76 -21.76 -22.15
C GLU A 18 -49.41 -23.14 -21.62
N GLY A 19 -49.18 -23.24 -20.31
CA GLY A 19 -48.82 -24.48 -19.66
C GLY A 19 -48.80 -24.39 -18.15
N THR A 20 -48.21 -25.42 -17.56
CA THR A 20 -47.99 -25.50 -16.11
C THR A 20 -46.55 -25.85 -15.83
N ASN A 21 -45.92 -25.17 -14.89
CA ASN A 21 -44.59 -25.44 -14.34
C ASN A 21 -44.71 -25.68 -12.83
N ALA A 22 -43.61 -25.86 -12.16
CA ALA A 22 -43.56 -26.09 -10.71
C ALA A 22 -44.10 -24.90 -9.88
N SER A 23 -44.10 -23.69 -10.45
CA SER A 23 -44.66 -22.47 -9.81
C SER A 23 -46.14 -22.23 -10.11
N GLY A 24 -46.76 -23.04 -10.97
CA GLY A 24 -48.16 -22.92 -11.35
C GLY A 24 -48.38 -22.73 -12.85
N LYS A 25 -49.48 -22.08 -13.24
CA LYS A 25 -49.79 -21.78 -14.65
C LYS A 25 -48.86 -20.70 -15.19
N PHE A 26 -48.39 -20.89 -16.42
CA PHE A 26 -47.65 -19.87 -17.16
C PHE A 26 -48.28 -19.59 -18.51
N SER A 27 -48.09 -18.38 -19.00
CA SER A 27 -48.48 -18.00 -20.36
C SER A 27 -47.40 -17.11 -20.98
N ILE A 28 -47.17 -17.26 -22.28
CA ILE A 28 -46.36 -16.39 -23.12
C ILE A 28 -47.22 -16.02 -24.31
N ASP A 29 -47.52 -14.75 -24.45
CA ASP A 29 -48.25 -14.20 -25.58
C ASP A 29 -47.29 -13.33 -26.42
N GLY A 30 -46.78 -13.91 -27.50
CA GLY A 30 -45.88 -13.22 -28.40
C GLY A 30 -46.55 -12.13 -29.24
N ILE A 31 -47.90 -12.08 -29.28
CA ILE A 31 -48.64 -11.03 -29.99
C ILE A 31 -48.69 -9.76 -29.14
N SER A 32 -49.08 -9.90 -27.88
CA SER A 32 -49.13 -8.77 -26.94
C SER A 32 -47.78 -8.45 -26.30
N GLY A 33 -46.79 -9.31 -26.46
CA GLY A 33 -45.48 -9.17 -25.80
C GLY A 33 -45.51 -9.42 -24.28
N GLN A 34 -46.53 -10.15 -23.78
CA GLN A 34 -46.71 -10.42 -22.37
C GLN A 34 -46.39 -11.86 -22.00
N ALA A 35 -45.71 -12.03 -20.89
CA ALA A 35 -45.49 -13.34 -20.28
C ALA A 35 -45.85 -13.29 -18.79
N SER A 36 -46.34 -14.40 -18.23
CA SER A 36 -46.68 -14.49 -16.82
C SER A 36 -46.46 -15.90 -16.27
N GLY A 37 -46.14 -15.98 -15.00
CA GLY A 37 -45.92 -17.24 -14.28
C GLY A 37 -44.67 -18.02 -14.72
N LEU A 38 -43.66 -17.35 -15.25
CA LEU A 38 -42.43 -17.99 -15.74
C LEU A 38 -41.63 -18.62 -14.61
N LEU A 39 -41.07 -19.81 -14.87
CA LEU A 39 -40.05 -20.45 -14.04
C LEU A 39 -38.83 -20.72 -14.91
N LEU A 40 -37.73 -20.02 -14.64
CA LEU A 40 -36.46 -20.12 -15.35
C LEU A 40 -35.42 -20.78 -14.42
N GLU A 41 -35.00 -22.00 -14.74
CA GLU A 41 -34.03 -22.74 -13.93
C GLU A 41 -33.17 -23.65 -14.81
N ASN A 42 -32.10 -24.22 -14.23
CA ASN A 42 -31.26 -25.22 -14.90
C ASN A 42 -30.67 -24.77 -16.25
N GLY A 43 -30.35 -23.49 -16.41
CA GLY A 43 -29.83 -22.90 -17.64
C GLY A 43 -30.95 -22.32 -18.54
N GLY A 44 -32.19 -22.34 -18.09
CA GLY A 44 -33.32 -21.68 -18.80
C GLY A 44 -33.13 -20.17 -18.87
N SER A 45 -33.39 -19.58 -20.02
CA SER A 45 -33.28 -18.12 -20.22
C SER A 45 -34.57 -17.59 -20.88
N PHE A 46 -34.91 -16.33 -20.53
CA PHE A 46 -36.00 -15.60 -21.16
C PHE A 46 -35.59 -14.15 -21.37
N THR A 47 -35.90 -13.60 -22.54
CA THR A 47 -35.63 -12.20 -22.86
C THR A 47 -36.94 -11.45 -23.04
N VAL A 48 -37.13 -10.38 -22.28
CA VAL A 48 -38.21 -9.42 -22.44
C VAL A 48 -37.73 -8.31 -23.37
N ASN A 49 -38.27 -8.23 -24.56
CA ASN A 49 -37.91 -7.22 -25.54
C ASN A 49 -38.59 -5.86 -25.24
N ALA A 50 -38.19 -4.83 -25.97
CA ALA A 50 -38.78 -3.49 -25.85
C ALA A 50 -40.31 -3.54 -26.02
N GLY A 51 -41.05 -2.93 -25.10
CA GLY A 51 -42.51 -2.96 -25.04
C GLY A 51 -43.11 -4.25 -24.47
N GLY A 52 -42.28 -5.27 -24.22
CA GLY A 52 -42.71 -6.51 -23.59
C GLY A 52 -42.80 -6.40 -22.06
N GLN A 53 -43.57 -7.33 -21.46
CA GLN A 53 -43.73 -7.41 -20.01
C GLN A 53 -43.64 -8.86 -19.52
N ALA A 54 -42.94 -9.09 -18.43
CA ALA A 54 -42.96 -10.36 -17.71
C ALA A 54 -43.54 -10.17 -16.31
N GLY A 55 -44.57 -10.97 -15.98
CA GLY A 55 -45.27 -10.93 -14.70
C GLY A 55 -45.07 -12.20 -13.88
N ASN A 56 -45.04 -12.06 -12.55
CA ASN A 56 -44.95 -13.19 -11.61
C ASN A 56 -43.88 -14.23 -12.01
N THR A 57 -42.63 -13.76 -12.18
CA THR A 57 -41.54 -14.56 -12.71
C THR A 57 -40.63 -15.08 -11.58
N THR A 58 -40.34 -16.36 -11.59
CA THR A 58 -39.34 -16.99 -10.70
C THR A 58 -38.12 -17.37 -11.51
N VAL A 59 -36.98 -16.84 -11.12
CA VAL A 59 -35.67 -17.18 -11.69
C VAL A 59 -34.92 -18.04 -10.66
N GLY A 60 -34.86 -19.33 -10.96
CA GLY A 60 -34.20 -20.32 -10.11
C GLY A 60 -32.72 -20.43 -10.39
N HIS A 61 -32.07 -21.40 -9.77
CA HIS A 61 -30.63 -21.63 -9.91
C HIS A 61 -30.22 -21.82 -11.38
N ARG A 62 -29.19 -21.05 -11.83
CA ARG A 62 -28.73 -20.98 -13.22
C ARG A 62 -29.76 -20.46 -14.24
N GLY A 63 -30.91 -19.99 -13.78
CA GLY A 63 -31.86 -19.29 -14.65
C GLY A 63 -31.39 -17.88 -14.97
N THR A 64 -31.75 -17.38 -16.16
CA THR A 64 -31.40 -16.02 -16.59
C THR A 64 -32.61 -15.30 -17.15
N LEU A 65 -32.95 -14.15 -16.60
CA LEU A 65 -33.95 -13.22 -17.12
C LEU A 65 -33.21 -11.99 -17.69
N THR A 66 -33.40 -11.73 -18.98
CA THR A 66 -32.81 -10.55 -19.65
C THR A 66 -33.93 -9.57 -20.01
N LEU A 67 -33.74 -8.30 -19.67
CA LEU A 67 -34.64 -7.23 -20.03
C LEU A 67 -33.94 -6.26 -20.99
N ALA A 68 -34.47 -6.12 -22.19
CA ALA A 68 -34.05 -5.09 -23.13
C ALA A 68 -34.54 -3.70 -22.67
N ALA A 69 -33.94 -2.63 -23.20
CA ALA A 69 -34.41 -1.27 -22.96
C ALA A 69 -35.92 -1.14 -23.31
N GLY A 70 -36.74 -0.66 -22.37
CA GLY A 70 -38.19 -0.57 -22.52
C GLY A 70 -38.94 -1.87 -22.25
N GLY A 71 -38.28 -2.95 -21.88
CA GLY A 71 -38.90 -4.13 -21.28
C GLY A 71 -39.32 -3.85 -19.84
N SER A 72 -40.41 -4.50 -19.37
CA SER A 72 -40.96 -4.22 -18.04
C SER A 72 -41.26 -5.50 -17.25
N LEU A 73 -41.36 -5.34 -15.93
CA LEU A 73 -41.80 -6.38 -15.01
C LEU A 73 -43.10 -5.98 -14.31
N SER A 74 -43.93 -6.97 -13.96
CA SER A 74 -45.12 -6.76 -13.15
C SER A 74 -45.31 -7.89 -12.13
N GLY A 75 -46.12 -7.62 -11.10
CA GLY A 75 -46.30 -8.57 -10.00
C GLY A 75 -44.96 -8.90 -9.32
N ARG A 76 -44.80 -10.12 -8.82
CA ARG A 76 -43.61 -10.52 -8.07
C ARG A 76 -42.54 -11.15 -8.97
N THR A 77 -41.35 -10.59 -8.95
CA THR A 77 -40.16 -11.21 -9.56
C THR A 77 -39.25 -11.73 -8.44
N GLN A 78 -38.99 -13.03 -8.44
CA GLN A 78 -38.16 -13.67 -7.42
C GLN A 78 -36.88 -14.26 -8.03
N LEU A 79 -35.72 -13.82 -7.55
CA LEU A 79 -34.44 -14.39 -7.93
C LEU A 79 -33.90 -15.24 -6.79
N SER A 80 -33.73 -16.54 -7.07
CA SER A 80 -33.11 -17.49 -6.13
C SER A 80 -31.58 -17.37 -6.16
N LYS A 81 -30.94 -17.99 -5.20
CA LYS A 81 -29.45 -18.05 -5.16
C LYS A 81 -28.93 -18.72 -6.45
N GLY A 82 -27.98 -18.02 -7.13
CA GLY A 82 -27.41 -18.47 -8.40
C GLY A 82 -28.29 -18.15 -9.63
N ALA A 83 -29.38 -17.39 -9.47
CA ALA A 83 -30.15 -16.79 -10.54
C ALA A 83 -29.47 -15.50 -11.03
N SER A 84 -29.76 -15.13 -12.30
CA SER A 84 -29.24 -13.89 -12.89
C SER A 84 -30.38 -13.10 -13.56
N MET A 85 -30.40 -11.78 -13.32
CA MET A 85 -31.24 -10.83 -14.07
C MET A 85 -30.30 -9.79 -14.72
N VAL A 86 -30.43 -9.62 -16.04
CA VAL A 86 -29.60 -8.72 -16.84
C VAL A 86 -30.48 -7.61 -17.41
N LEU A 87 -30.06 -6.36 -17.18
CA LEU A 87 -30.77 -5.15 -17.59
C LEU A 87 -29.98 -4.45 -18.70
N ASN A 88 -30.44 -4.53 -19.94
CA ASN A 88 -29.82 -3.91 -21.11
C ASN A 88 -30.40 -2.51 -21.41
N GLY A 89 -30.82 -1.79 -20.40
CA GLY A 89 -31.39 -0.45 -20.48
C GLY A 89 -32.17 -0.09 -19.23
N ASP A 90 -32.93 0.99 -19.29
CA ASP A 90 -33.85 1.36 -18.23
C ASP A 90 -35.00 0.37 -18.16
N VAL A 91 -35.27 -0.14 -16.95
CA VAL A 91 -36.27 -1.14 -16.66
C VAL A 91 -37.20 -0.65 -15.56
N VAL A 92 -38.50 -0.85 -15.75
CA VAL A 92 -39.52 -0.54 -14.76
C VAL A 92 -40.21 -1.84 -14.32
N SER A 93 -40.23 -2.09 -13.02
CA SER A 93 -41.07 -3.09 -12.36
C SER A 93 -42.18 -2.38 -11.60
N THR A 94 -43.44 -2.68 -11.96
CA THR A 94 -44.60 -2.18 -11.22
C THR A 94 -44.96 -3.06 -10.02
N GLY A 95 -44.14 -4.07 -9.74
CA GLY A 95 -44.33 -5.00 -8.64
C GLY A 95 -43.10 -5.13 -7.75
N ASP A 96 -43.01 -6.24 -7.07
CA ASP A 96 -41.98 -6.51 -6.06
C ASP A 96 -40.84 -7.32 -6.63
N ILE A 97 -39.63 -6.96 -6.26
CA ILE A 97 -38.43 -7.77 -6.55
C ILE A 97 -37.92 -8.37 -5.24
N VAL A 98 -37.80 -9.71 -5.23
CA VAL A 98 -37.12 -10.45 -4.12
C VAL A 98 -35.82 -11.00 -4.64
N ASN A 99 -34.71 -10.55 -4.09
CA ASN A 99 -33.38 -10.83 -4.63
C ASN A 99 -32.49 -11.64 -3.68
N ALA A 100 -32.29 -12.93 -4.01
CA ALA A 100 -31.22 -13.77 -3.45
C ALA A 100 -30.14 -14.12 -4.50
N GLY A 101 -30.32 -13.66 -5.74
CA GLY A 101 -29.43 -13.89 -6.88
C GLY A 101 -28.60 -12.68 -7.25
N GLU A 102 -28.34 -12.51 -8.53
CA GLU A 102 -27.54 -11.42 -9.10
C GLU A 102 -28.40 -10.59 -10.08
N ILE A 103 -28.40 -9.27 -9.90
CA ILE A 103 -28.93 -8.30 -10.84
C ILE A 103 -27.75 -7.54 -11.44
N ARG A 104 -27.71 -7.43 -12.78
CA ARG A 104 -26.61 -6.72 -13.48
C ARG A 104 -27.16 -5.69 -14.44
N PHE A 105 -26.59 -4.49 -14.38
CA PHE A 105 -26.78 -3.46 -15.38
C PHE A 105 -25.84 -3.71 -16.54
N ASP A 106 -26.42 -3.84 -17.75
CA ASP A 106 -25.73 -4.15 -18.98
C ASP A 106 -25.00 -5.53 -18.99
N ASN A 107 -24.72 -6.03 -20.16
CA ASN A 107 -24.11 -7.36 -20.38
C ASN A 107 -22.60 -7.38 -20.07
N GLN A 108 -22.16 -6.58 -19.09
CA GLN A 108 -20.78 -6.55 -18.65
C GLN A 108 -20.46 -7.83 -17.87
N THR A 109 -19.44 -8.52 -18.33
CA THR A 109 -18.83 -9.63 -17.59
C THR A 109 -18.40 -9.16 -16.19
N THR A 110 -18.57 -10.04 -15.19
CA THR A 110 -18.18 -9.82 -13.79
C THR A 110 -16.91 -8.99 -13.66
N PRO A 111 -16.87 -8.03 -12.69
CA PRO A 111 -15.67 -7.23 -12.47
C PRO A 111 -14.55 -8.13 -11.95
N ASP A 112 -13.74 -8.64 -12.85
CA ASP A 112 -12.48 -9.28 -12.50
C ASP A 112 -11.40 -8.20 -12.38
N ALA A 113 -10.35 -8.46 -11.61
CA ALA A 113 -9.22 -7.56 -11.35
C ALA A 113 -8.52 -6.99 -12.61
N ALA A 114 -8.96 -7.41 -13.79
CA ALA A 114 -8.51 -6.92 -15.08
C ALA A 114 -9.07 -5.55 -15.50
N LEU A 115 -10.00 -4.94 -14.75
CA LEU A 115 -10.71 -3.72 -15.16
C LEU A 115 -9.86 -2.45 -15.15
N SER A 116 -8.79 -2.41 -14.37
CA SER A 116 -7.81 -1.33 -14.48
C SER A 116 -7.08 -1.30 -15.83
N ARG A 117 -7.08 -2.40 -16.60
CA ARG A 117 -6.51 -2.46 -17.95
C ARG A 117 -7.51 -2.10 -19.05
N ALA A 118 -8.80 -2.29 -18.84
CA ALA A 118 -9.84 -2.00 -19.85
C ALA A 118 -10.08 -0.50 -20.03
N VAL A 119 -9.81 0.30 -19.00
CA VAL A 119 -9.94 1.77 -19.02
C VAL A 119 -8.94 2.46 -19.98
N ALA A 120 -7.88 1.78 -20.38
CA ALA A 120 -6.87 2.33 -21.29
C ALA A 120 -7.27 2.31 -22.77
N LYS A 121 -8.43 1.79 -23.15
CA LYS A 121 -8.81 1.59 -24.56
C LYS A 121 -10.09 2.35 -24.93
N GLY A 122 -9.91 3.66 -25.24
CA GLY A 122 -10.82 4.45 -26.09
C GLY A 122 -12.14 4.91 -25.42
N ASP A 123 -12.46 6.16 -25.70
CA ASP A 123 -13.60 6.94 -25.25
C ASP A 123 -14.94 6.42 -25.78
N SER A 124 -15.43 5.30 -25.29
CA SER A 124 -16.83 4.95 -25.52
C SER A 124 -17.71 5.64 -24.47
N PRO A 125 -18.70 6.43 -24.89
CA PRO A 125 -19.63 7.03 -23.96
C PRO A 125 -20.38 5.92 -23.19
N VAL A 126 -20.29 5.95 -21.86
CA VAL A 126 -21.04 5.02 -21.00
C VAL A 126 -22.41 5.62 -20.71
N THR A 127 -23.47 4.94 -21.10
CA THR A 127 -24.84 5.28 -20.72
C THR A 127 -25.20 4.54 -19.45
N PHE A 128 -25.57 5.26 -18.41
CA PHE A 128 -26.07 4.70 -17.15
C PHE A 128 -27.56 4.43 -17.22
N HIS A 129 -27.99 3.39 -16.51
CA HIS A 129 -29.38 2.91 -16.55
C HIS A 129 -30.02 2.90 -15.17
N LYS A 130 -31.35 2.77 -15.16
CA LYS A 130 -32.14 2.72 -13.94
C LYS A 130 -32.99 1.44 -13.88
N LEU A 131 -33.00 0.84 -12.69
CA LEU A 131 -34.01 -0.16 -12.33
C LEU A 131 -34.99 0.50 -11.36
N THR A 132 -36.23 0.69 -11.80
CA THR A 132 -37.30 1.21 -10.95
C THR A 132 -38.15 0.04 -10.46
N THR A 133 -38.43 -0.04 -9.17
CA THR A 133 -39.32 -1.03 -8.57
C THR A 133 -40.12 -0.42 -7.43
N SER A 134 -41.31 -0.95 -7.17
CA SER A 134 -42.11 -0.52 -6.02
C SER A 134 -41.45 -1.00 -4.72
N ASN A 135 -41.19 -2.31 -4.60
CA ASN A 135 -40.53 -2.86 -3.41
C ASN A 135 -39.32 -3.71 -3.81
N LEU A 136 -38.28 -3.67 -2.95
CA LEU A 136 -37.16 -4.58 -3.02
C LEU A 136 -36.96 -5.29 -1.68
N THR A 137 -37.03 -6.61 -1.71
CA THR A 137 -36.66 -7.44 -0.55
C THR A 137 -35.33 -8.12 -0.81
N GLY A 138 -34.28 -7.67 -0.13
CA GLY A 138 -32.94 -8.26 -0.18
C GLY A 138 -32.88 -9.56 0.62
N GLN A 139 -32.49 -10.65 0.00
CA GLN A 139 -32.21 -11.94 0.64
C GLN A 139 -30.75 -12.34 0.50
N GLY A 140 -29.83 -11.35 0.59
CA GLY A 140 -28.39 -11.53 0.42
C GLY A 140 -27.93 -11.57 -1.04
N GLY A 141 -28.79 -11.22 -1.99
CA GLY A 141 -28.43 -11.09 -3.40
C GLY A 141 -27.57 -9.84 -3.67
N THR A 142 -26.99 -9.79 -4.86
CA THR A 142 -26.11 -8.71 -5.30
C THR A 142 -26.72 -7.92 -6.45
N ILE A 143 -26.51 -6.60 -6.46
CA ILE A 143 -26.75 -5.74 -7.61
C ILE A 143 -25.40 -5.20 -8.10
N ASN A 144 -25.03 -5.54 -9.33
CA ASN A 144 -23.83 -5.03 -9.98
C ASN A 144 -24.18 -3.77 -10.77
N MET A 145 -23.55 -2.67 -10.41
CA MET A 145 -23.80 -1.33 -10.92
C MET A 145 -22.52 -0.71 -11.49
N ARG A 146 -22.66 0.14 -12.46
CA ARG A 146 -21.54 0.96 -12.96
C ARG A 146 -21.56 2.32 -12.29
N VAL A 147 -20.38 2.86 -12.05
CA VAL A 147 -20.20 4.18 -11.46
C VAL A 147 -19.05 4.88 -12.15
N ARG A 148 -19.08 6.21 -12.22
CA ARG A 148 -17.98 7.02 -12.70
C ARG A 148 -17.42 7.83 -11.54
N LEU A 149 -16.20 7.49 -11.12
CA LEU A 149 -15.53 8.11 -9.97
C LEU A 149 -14.63 9.29 -10.42
N ASP A 150 -15.16 10.17 -11.27
CA ASP A 150 -14.48 11.32 -11.89
C ASP A 150 -14.97 12.70 -11.41
N GLY A 151 -15.83 12.69 -10.37
CA GLY A 151 -16.45 13.90 -9.85
C GLY A 151 -17.74 14.31 -10.57
N SER A 152 -18.18 13.59 -11.62
CA SER A 152 -19.43 13.87 -12.33
C SER A 152 -20.68 13.40 -11.58
N ASN A 153 -20.53 12.62 -10.51
CA ASN A 153 -21.59 12.06 -9.70
C ASN A 153 -22.61 11.22 -10.51
N THR A 154 -22.12 10.46 -11.50
CA THR A 154 -22.96 9.63 -12.36
C THR A 154 -22.78 8.14 -12.08
N SER A 155 -23.90 7.40 -12.07
CA SER A 155 -23.95 5.96 -11.83
C SER A 155 -25.21 5.33 -12.42
N ASP A 156 -25.21 4.00 -12.55
CA ASP A 156 -26.48 3.25 -12.59
C ASP A 156 -27.24 3.49 -11.28
N GLN A 157 -28.57 3.43 -11.31
CA GLN A 157 -29.42 3.73 -10.17
C GLN A 157 -30.46 2.65 -9.94
N LEU A 158 -30.67 2.30 -8.67
CA LEU A 158 -31.86 1.59 -8.21
C LEU A 158 -32.86 2.65 -7.71
N VAL A 159 -34.06 2.67 -8.27
CA VAL A 159 -35.14 3.58 -7.86
C VAL A 159 -36.18 2.78 -7.11
N ILE A 160 -36.44 3.13 -5.85
CA ILE A 160 -37.57 2.61 -5.07
C ILE A 160 -38.70 3.64 -5.17
N ASN A 161 -39.81 3.25 -5.77
CA ASN A 161 -40.89 4.19 -6.11
C ASN A 161 -42.18 3.90 -5.32
N GLY A 162 -42.42 4.68 -4.28
CA GLY A 162 -43.63 4.65 -3.46
C GLY A 162 -43.73 3.48 -2.48
N GLY A 163 -42.75 2.60 -2.42
CA GLY A 163 -42.73 1.42 -1.57
C GLY A 163 -41.53 1.38 -0.63
N GLN A 164 -40.92 0.21 -0.46
CA GLN A 164 -39.83 0.05 0.51
C GLN A 164 -38.73 -0.88 0.02
N ALA A 165 -37.49 -0.60 0.48
CA ALA A 165 -36.36 -1.52 0.39
C ALA A 165 -36.07 -2.11 1.77
N THR A 166 -36.13 -3.44 1.88
CA THR A 166 -35.98 -4.17 3.14
C THR A 166 -34.96 -5.32 3.01
N GLY A 167 -34.57 -5.88 4.14
CA GLY A 167 -33.61 -6.99 4.20
C GLY A 167 -32.20 -6.56 3.83
N LYS A 168 -31.40 -7.44 3.18
CA LYS A 168 -30.01 -7.12 2.83
C LYS A 168 -29.71 -7.38 1.37
N THR A 169 -29.25 -6.35 0.67
CA THR A 169 -28.77 -6.39 -0.71
C THR A 169 -27.32 -5.90 -0.76
N TRP A 170 -26.46 -6.65 -1.42
CA TRP A 170 -25.09 -6.27 -1.67
C TRP A 170 -25.01 -5.44 -2.96
N LEU A 171 -24.34 -4.29 -2.89
CA LEU A 171 -24.03 -3.48 -4.07
C LEU A 171 -22.56 -3.69 -4.47
N ALA A 172 -22.35 -4.09 -5.71
CA ALA A 172 -21.04 -4.25 -6.31
C ALA A 172 -20.86 -3.19 -7.40
N PHE A 173 -19.78 -2.43 -7.35
CA PHE A 173 -19.54 -1.35 -8.29
C PHE A 173 -18.39 -1.63 -9.23
N THR A 174 -18.58 -1.28 -10.50
CA THR A 174 -17.55 -1.19 -11.52
C THR A 174 -17.31 0.26 -11.85
N ASN A 175 -16.08 0.75 -11.62
CA ASN A 175 -15.69 2.09 -12.01
C ASN A 175 -15.46 2.14 -13.52
N VAL A 176 -16.26 2.93 -14.24
CA VAL A 176 -16.23 3.02 -15.70
C VAL A 176 -15.90 4.44 -16.16
N GLY A 177 -15.19 4.55 -17.27
CA GLY A 177 -14.76 5.83 -17.84
C GLY A 177 -13.36 5.72 -18.41
N ASN A 178 -12.89 6.79 -19.02
CA ASN A 178 -11.69 6.80 -19.85
C ASN A 178 -10.49 7.53 -19.24
N SER A 179 -10.72 8.41 -18.31
CA SER A 179 -9.65 9.20 -17.68
C SER A 179 -10.16 9.83 -16.39
N ASN A 180 -9.23 10.25 -15.55
CA ASN A 180 -9.52 11.02 -14.35
C ASN A 180 -10.47 10.34 -13.33
N LEU A 181 -10.43 9.03 -13.26
CA LEU A 181 -11.17 8.28 -12.26
C LEU A 181 -10.39 8.26 -10.93
N GLY A 182 -11.11 8.10 -9.82
CA GLY A 182 -10.49 8.15 -8.48
C GLY A 182 -10.36 9.59 -8.00
N VAL A 183 -11.43 10.37 -8.15
CA VAL A 183 -11.56 11.75 -7.68
C VAL A 183 -12.49 11.77 -6.46
N ALA A 184 -12.23 12.69 -5.53
CA ALA A 184 -13.09 12.90 -4.38
C ALA A 184 -14.53 13.25 -4.82
N THR A 185 -15.52 12.72 -4.11
CA THR A 185 -16.93 13.08 -4.34
C THR A 185 -17.21 14.47 -3.80
N SER A 186 -18.19 15.14 -4.37
CA SER A 186 -18.67 16.45 -3.94
C SER A 186 -20.11 16.40 -3.46
N GLY A 187 -20.53 17.35 -2.65
CA GLY A 187 -21.87 17.46 -2.12
C GLY A 187 -22.30 16.23 -1.29
N GLN A 188 -23.43 15.65 -1.58
CA GLN A 188 -23.91 14.44 -0.90
C GLN A 188 -23.23 13.16 -1.39
N GLY A 189 -22.46 13.21 -2.47
CA GLY A 189 -21.82 12.07 -3.10
C GLY A 189 -22.57 11.58 -4.35
N ILE A 190 -22.27 10.37 -4.80
CA ILE A 190 -22.87 9.74 -5.98
C ILE A 190 -24.10 8.95 -5.53
N ARG A 191 -25.28 9.39 -5.93
CA ARG A 191 -26.53 8.70 -5.60
C ARG A 191 -26.64 7.40 -6.40
N VAL A 192 -26.79 6.28 -5.68
CA VAL A 192 -26.89 4.94 -6.26
C VAL A 192 -28.25 4.27 -5.97
N VAL A 193 -28.91 4.67 -4.87
CA VAL A 193 -30.30 4.31 -4.60
C VAL A 193 -31.09 5.60 -4.42
N ASP A 194 -32.23 5.69 -5.10
CA ASP A 194 -33.09 6.87 -5.17
C ASP A 194 -34.48 6.47 -4.65
N ALA A 195 -34.87 6.97 -3.49
CA ALA A 195 -36.16 6.73 -2.86
C ALA A 195 -37.15 7.83 -3.26
N GLN A 196 -38.11 7.49 -4.10
CA GLN A 196 -39.05 8.45 -4.68
C GLN A 196 -40.48 8.24 -4.14
N ASN A 197 -41.30 9.30 -4.22
CA ASN A 197 -42.73 9.25 -3.91
C ASN A 197 -43.04 8.70 -2.51
N GLY A 198 -42.23 9.07 -1.49
CA GLY A 198 -42.42 8.62 -0.13
C GLY A 198 -41.93 7.20 0.15
N ALA A 199 -41.08 6.67 -0.73
CA ALA A 199 -40.43 5.39 -0.49
C ALA A 199 -39.49 5.45 0.71
N THR A 200 -39.29 4.31 1.37
CA THR A 200 -38.43 4.16 2.52
C THR A 200 -37.36 3.08 2.30
N THR A 201 -36.21 3.24 2.92
CA THR A 201 -35.18 2.21 2.91
C THR A 201 -34.79 1.85 4.35
N GLU A 202 -34.72 0.56 4.68
CA GLU A 202 -34.25 0.14 6.01
C GLU A 202 -32.76 0.51 6.23
N GLU A 203 -32.41 0.85 7.44
CA GLU A 203 -31.01 0.97 7.84
C GLU A 203 -30.31 -0.38 7.66
N GLY A 204 -29.25 -0.44 6.83
CA GLY A 204 -28.57 -1.69 6.50
C GLY A 204 -29.18 -2.48 5.35
N ALA A 205 -30.24 -1.99 4.67
CA ALA A 205 -30.79 -2.63 3.46
C ALA A 205 -29.76 -2.79 2.34
N PHE A 206 -28.78 -1.90 2.29
CA PHE A 206 -27.70 -1.94 1.32
C PHE A 206 -26.33 -1.92 1.98
N ALA A 207 -25.39 -2.65 1.41
CA ALA A 207 -23.98 -2.64 1.81
C ALA A 207 -23.09 -2.90 0.61
N LEU A 208 -21.85 -2.42 0.66
CA LEU A 208 -20.85 -2.76 -0.37
C LEU A 208 -20.51 -4.24 -0.29
N SER A 209 -20.49 -4.93 -1.43
CA SER A 209 -20.08 -6.34 -1.51
C SER A 209 -18.57 -6.53 -1.29
N ARG A 210 -17.80 -5.47 -1.54
CA ARG A 210 -16.34 -5.38 -1.37
C ARG A 210 -15.94 -3.92 -1.24
N PRO A 211 -14.76 -3.60 -0.66
CA PRO A 211 -14.24 -2.25 -0.63
C PRO A 211 -14.17 -1.65 -2.04
N LEU A 212 -14.65 -0.41 -2.19
CA LEU A 212 -14.58 0.34 -3.44
C LEU A 212 -13.45 1.35 -3.33
N GLN A 213 -12.40 1.13 -4.11
CA GLN A 213 -11.20 1.98 -4.13
C GLN A 213 -10.89 2.42 -5.56
N ALA A 214 -10.45 3.68 -5.72
CA ALA A 214 -9.94 4.17 -6.98
C ALA A 214 -8.94 5.31 -6.74
N GLY A 215 -7.78 5.24 -7.39
CA GLY A 215 -6.71 6.20 -7.19
C GLY A 215 -6.27 6.24 -5.72
N ALA A 216 -6.39 7.40 -5.11
CA ALA A 216 -6.03 7.62 -3.71
C ALA A 216 -7.21 7.46 -2.73
N PHE A 217 -8.43 7.18 -3.21
CA PHE A 217 -9.63 7.25 -2.38
C PHE A 217 -10.29 5.91 -2.10
N ASN A 218 -10.87 5.81 -0.88
CA ASN A 218 -11.90 4.86 -0.53
C ASN A 218 -13.27 5.50 -0.74
N TYR A 219 -14.24 4.71 -1.20
CA TYR A 219 -15.63 5.12 -1.31
C TYR A 219 -16.48 4.27 -0.41
N THR A 220 -17.22 4.92 0.48
CA THR A 220 -18.15 4.28 1.42
C THR A 220 -19.58 4.47 0.95
N LEU A 221 -20.47 3.54 1.31
CA LEU A 221 -21.88 3.61 1.02
C LEU A 221 -22.62 4.12 2.27
N ASN A 222 -23.30 5.26 2.12
CA ASN A 222 -23.97 5.92 3.23
C ASN A 222 -25.43 6.21 2.88
N ARG A 223 -26.34 5.95 3.84
CA ARG A 223 -27.73 6.35 3.75
C ARG A 223 -27.87 7.83 4.11
N GLY A 224 -28.57 8.59 3.27
CA GLY A 224 -28.95 9.97 3.52
C GLY A 224 -30.18 10.08 4.43
N SER A 225 -30.43 11.28 4.92
CA SER A 225 -31.67 11.62 5.65
C SER A 225 -32.92 11.65 4.75
N ASP A 226 -32.71 11.59 3.45
CA ASP A 226 -33.71 11.55 2.38
C ASP A 226 -34.07 10.13 1.93
N GLU A 227 -33.67 9.10 2.69
CA GLU A 227 -33.83 7.69 2.38
C GLU A 227 -32.95 7.18 1.20
N ASP A 228 -32.25 8.08 0.51
CA ASP A 228 -31.36 7.76 -0.59
C ASP A 228 -30.03 7.17 -0.09
N TRP A 229 -29.33 6.47 -0.97
CA TRP A 229 -28.00 5.94 -0.65
C TRP A 229 -26.95 6.49 -1.60
N TYR A 230 -25.85 6.92 -1.02
CA TYR A 230 -24.77 7.63 -1.71
C TYR A 230 -23.42 6.96 -1.52
N LEU A 231 -22.64 6.89 -2.58
CA LEU A 231 -21.20 6.64 -2.47
C LEU A 231 -20.49 7.94 -2.14
N ARG A 232 -19.69 7.93 -1.11
CA ARG A 232 -18.88 9.08 -0.66
C ARG A 232 -17.44 8.68 -0.50
N SER A 233 -16.53 9.50 -1.06
CA SER A 233 -15.13 9.48 -0.65
C SER A 233 -15.01 10.42 0.52
N GLU A 234 -15.00 9.93 1.73
CA GLU A 234 -14.69 10.78 2.88
C GLU A 234 -13.29 11.39 2.71
N ASN A 235 -12.95 12.44 3.47
CA ASN A 235 -11.66 13.14 3.40
C ASN A 235 -10.45 12.23 3.75
N ALA A 236 -10.67 10.97 3.99
CA ALA A 236 -9.66 9.97 4.28
C ALA A 236 -9.20 9.30 2.98
N TYR A 237 -7.91 9.38 2.74
CA TYR A 237 -7.28 8.58 1.69
C TYR A 237 -7.33 7.10 2.07
N ARG A 238 -7.18 6.22 1.09
CA ARG A 238 -7.03 4.81 1.37
C ARG A 238 -5.70 4.52 2.09
N ALA A 239 -5.69 3.48 2.92
CA ALA A 239 -4.54 3.11 3.75
C ALA A 239 -3.23 2.91 2.96
N GLU A 240 -3.33 2.58 1.67
CA GLU A 240 -2.18 2.42 0.79
C GLU A 240 -1.46 3.73 0.47
N VAL A 241 -2.10 4.90 0.67
CA VAL A 241 -1.44 6.20 0.44
C VAL A 241 -0.28 6.41 1.43
N PRO A 242 -0.48 6.42 2.76
CA PRO A 242 0.62 6.50 3.70
C PRO A 242 1.55 5.29 3.59
N LEU A 243 1.02 4.09 3.31
CA LEU A 243 1.81 2.88 3.19
C LEU A 243 2.86 2.98 2.06
N TYR A 244 2.46 3.39 0.86
CA TYR A 244 3.39 3.49 -0.27
C TYR A 244 4.30 4.71 -0.16
N ALA A 245 3.82 5.81 0.42
CA ALA A 245 4.66 6.99 0.68
C ALA A 245 5.81 6.68 1.64
N SER A 246 5.61 5.76 2.59
CA SER A 246 6.65 5.36 3.54
C SER A 246 7.78 4.53 2.90
N MET A 247 7.56 3.93 1.72
CA MET A 247 8.60 3.14 1.03
C MET A 247 9.84 3.97 0.71
N LEU A 248 9.64 5.20 0.21
CA LEU A 248 10.77 6.11 -0.10
C LEU A 248 11.57 6.48 1.16
N THR A 249 10.88 6.77 2.25
CA THR A 249 11.55 7.17 3.50
C THR A 249 12.28 6.02 4.16
N GLN A 250 11.69 4.83 4.19
CA GLN A 250 12.29 3.62 4.75
C GLN A 250 13.57 3.24 4.03
N ALA A 251 13.57 3.24 2.70
CA ALA A 251 14.75 2.89 1.91
C ALA A 251 15.88 3.91 2.11
N MET A 252 15.57 5.21 2.12
CA MET A 252 16.57 6.24 2.36
C MET A 252 17.15 6.19 3.79
N ASP A 253 16.35 5.84 4.80
CA ASP A 253 16.84 5.66 6.15
C ASP A 253 17.76 4.45 6.28
N TYR A 254 17.37 3.35 5.66
CA TYR A 254 18.20 2.15 5.61
C TYR A 254 19.57 2.46 4.99
N ASP A 255 19.60 3.15 3.86
CA ASP A 255 20.83 3.54 3.19
C ASP A 255 21.74 4.41 4.07
N ARG A 256 21.16 5.40 4.76
CA ARG A 256 21.87 6.28 5.67
C ARG A 256 22.45 5.52 6.86
N ILE A 257 21.68 4.61 7.44
CA ILE A 257 22.12 3.78 8.57
C ILE A 257 23.25 2.83 8.15
N LEU A 258 23.10 2.20 6.98
CA LEU A 258 24.12 1.28 6.45
C LEU A 258 25.44 2.00 6.13
N ALA A 259 25.40 3.21 5.55
CA ALA A 259 26.59 4.01 5.31
C ALA A 259 27.29 4.33 6.64
N GLY A 260 26.53 4.58 7.69
CA GLY A 260 27.00 4.72 9.05
C GLY A 260 27.87 5.94 9.29
N SER A 261 28.69 5.85 10.32
CA SER A 261 29.74 6.82 10.67
C SER A 261 31.08 6.09 10.81
N ARG A 262 32.19 6.85 10.87
CA ARG A 262 33.53 6.30 11.07
C ARG A 262 33.64 5.43 12.34
N SER A 263 32.84 5.71 13.36
CA SER A 263 32.86 4.89 14.59
C SER A 263 32.56 3.41 14.33
N HIS A 264 31.87 3.11 13.22
CA HIS A 264 31.64 1.74 12.76
C HIS A 264 32.87 1.11 12.08
N GLN A 265 33.86 1.91 11.74
CA GLN A 265 35.05 1.50 10.99
C GLN A 265 36.32 1.35 11.86
N THR A 266 36.28 1.81 13.11
CA THR A 266 37.42 1.76 14.01
C THR A 266 37.53 0.40 14.72
N GLY A 267 37.99 -0.59 13.98
CA GLY A 267 38.53 -1.81 14.58
C GLY A 267 39.98 -1.94 14.20
N VAL A 268 40.83 -2.12 15.19
CA VAL A 268 42.25 -2.52 15.09
C VAL A 268 43.19 -1.59 14.28
N ASN A 269 44.00 -0.83 14.98
CA ASN A 269 45.19 -0.22 14.41
C ASN A 269 46.22 -1.32 14.08
N GLY A 270 46.05 -1.98 12.93
CA GLY A 270 47.03 -2.90 12.39
C GLY A 270 47.82 -2.24 11.26
N GLU A 271 49.10 -2.55 11.12
CA GLU A 271 49.93 -2.07 10.02
C GLU A 271 49.56 -2.62 8.65
N ASN A 272 48.69 -3.64 8.61
CA ASN A 272 48.24 -4.32 7.39
C ASN A 272 46.78 -3.99 7.04
N ASN A 273 46.43 -4.12 5.76
CA ASN A 273 45.06 -4.03 5.30
C ASN A 273 44.13 -4.96 6.09
N SER A 274 43.04 -4.43 6.57
CA SER A 274 42.10 -5.18 7.41
C SER A 274 40.83 -5.55 6.63
N VAL A 275 40.27 -6.70 6.98
CA VAL A 275 38.92 -7.14 6.55
C VAL A 275 38.05 -7.15 7.78
N ARG A 276 36.85 -6.56 7.66
CA ARG A 276 35.90 -6.46 8.77
C ARG A 276 34.55 -7.03 8.32
N LEU A 277 33.95 -7.83 9.20
CA LEU A 277 32.59 -8.30 9.08
C LEU A 277 31.79 -7.69 10.23
N SER A 278 30.71 -7.00 9.91
CA SER A 278 29.78 -6.46 10.89
C SER A 278 28.36 -6.95 10.66
N ILE A 279 27.66 -7.18 11.76
CA ILE A 279 26.22 -7.49 11.78
C ILE A 279 25.59 -6.42 12.63
N GLN A 280 24.63 -5.71 12.06
CA GLN A 280 23.93 -4.64 12.75
C GLN A 280 22.41 -4.82 12.63
N GLY A 281 21.71 -4.47 13.70
CA GLY A 281 20.26 -4.42 13.72
C GLY A 281 19.79 -3.34 14.67
N GLY A 282 18.59 -2.85 14.42
CA GLY A 282 18.04 -1.77 15.23
C GLY A 282 16.58 -1.45 14.90
N HIS A 283 16.11 -0.38 15.54
CA HIS A 283 14.77 0.16 15.31
C HIS A 283 14.79 1.17 14.17
N LEU A 284 13.72 1.17 13.39
CA LEU A 284 13.47 2.10 12.30
C LEU A 284 12.03 2.61 12.40
N GLY A 285 11.83 3.91 12.43
CA GLY A 285 10.49 4.46 12.53
C GLY A 285 10.43 5.98 12.48
N HIS A 286 9.23 6.49 12.32
CA HIS A 286 8.91 7.91 12.27
C HIS A 286 7.64 8.21 13.02
N ASP A 287 7.60 9.34 13.71
CA ASP A 287 6.40 9.90 14.29
C ASP A 287 5.65 10.77 13.26
N ASN A 288 4.33 10.72 13.27
CA ASN A 288 3.48 11.55 12.42
C ASN A 288 3.32 12.96 13.03
N ASN A 289 3.69 13.98 12.26
CA ASN A 289 3.55 15.38 12.66
C ASN A 289 2.51 16.15 11.84
N GLY A 290 1.44 15.52 11.36
CA GLY A 290 0.38 16.29 10.72
C GLY A 290 -0.37 15.66 9.54
N GLY A 291 -0.13 14.39 9.22
CA GLY A 291 -0.83 13.65 8.18
C GLY A 291 -0.24 13.82 6.76
N ILE A 292 -0.42 12.78 5.95
CA ILE A 292 0.11 12.72 4.59
C ILE A 292 -0.45 13.81 3.67
N ALA A 293 -1.71 14.20 3.88
CA ALA A 293 -2.37 15.28 3.14
C ALA A 293 -1.68 16.64 3.33
N ARG A 294 -1.00 16.85 4.45
CA ARG A 294 -0.25 18.07 4.78
C ARG A 294 1.24 17.96 4.47
N GLY A 295 1.65 16.88 3.80
CA GLY A 295 3.03 16.64 3.45
C GLY A 295 3.89 16.11 4.61
N ALA A 296 3.27 15.56 5.65
CA ALA A 296 4.00 14.87 6.70
C ALA A 296 4.42 13.46 6.26
N THR A 297 5.53 12.98 6.83
CA THR A 297 5.91 11.57 6.71
C THR A 297 4.94 10.71 7.52
N PRO A 298 4.43 9.60 6.98
CA PRO A 298 3.56 8.69 7.72
C PRO A 298 4.23 8.13 8.97
N GLU A 299 3.45 7.94 10.03
CA GLU A 299 3.92 7.27 11.24
C GLU A 299 4.27 5.82 10.91
N SER A 300 5.45 5.41 11.34
CA SER A 300 5.93 4.05 11.10
C SER A 300 6.82 3.56 12.23
N SER A 301 6.82 2.26 12.46
CA SER A 301 7.63 1.62 13.50
C SER A 301 8.03 0.21 13.05
N GLY A 302 9.29 -0.13 13.22
CA GLY A 302 9.79 -1.45 12.83
C GLY A 302 11.26 -1.64 13.10
N SER A 303 11.87 -2.53 12.34
CA SER A 303 13.26 -2.92 12.54
C SER A 303 14.01 -3.06 11.22
N TYR A 304 15.31 -2.99 11.32
CA TYR A 304 16.25 -3.31 10.25
C TYR A 304 17.33 -4.25 10.74
N GLY A 305 17.96 -4.93 9.79
CA GLY A 305 19.18 -5.70 10.05
C GLY A 305 19.98 -5.88 8.78
N PHE A 306 21.30 -5.87 8.89
CA PHE A 306 22.19 -6.15 7.76
C PHE A 306 23.50 -6.80 8.20
N VAL A 307 24.13 -7.45 7.23
CA VAL A 307 25.51 -7.94 7.31
C VAL A 307 26.33 -7.13 6.32
N ARG A 308 27.47 -6.57 6.78
CA ARG A 308 28.39 -5.78 5.97
C ARG A 308 29.79 -6.39 6.05
N LEU A 309 30.36 -6.67 4.90
CA LEU A 309 31.75 -7.09 4.74
C LEU A 309 32.51 -5.97 4.07
N GLU A 310 33.60 -5.53 4.67
CA GLU A 310 34.44 -4.46 4.15
C GLU A 310 35.92 -4.83 4.20
N GLY A 311 36.71 -4.24 3.31
CA GLY A 311 38.13 -4.47 3.24
C GLY A 311 38.91 -3.26 2.77
N ASP A 312 40.03 -3.01 3.41
CA ASP A 312 41.00 -1.99 3.01
C ASP A 312 41.73 -2.44 1.74
N LEU A 313 41.75 -1.59 0.73
CA LEU A 313 42.47 -1.82 -0.52
C LEU A 313 43.89 -1.21 -0.49
N LEU A 314 44.02 -0.03 0.12
CA LEU A 314 45.28 0.70 0.23
C LEU A 314 45.33 1.40 1.57
N ARG A 315 46.49 1.28 2.22
CA ARG A 315 46.87 2.08 3.39
C ARG A 315 48.24 2.61 3.15
N THR A 316 48.40 3.92 3.23
CA THR A 316 49.68 4.60 3.00
C THR A 316 49.79 5.88 3.83
N GLU A 317 51.03 6.33 4.08
CA GLU A 317 51.29 7.63 4.69
C GLU A 317 51.99 8.54 3.69
N VAL A 318 51.46 9.74 3.54
CA VAL A 318 52.00 10.77 2.66
C VAL A 318 51.97 12.13 3.37
N ALA A 319 53.12 12.78 3.53
CA ALA A 319 53.23 14.13 4.09
C ALA A 319 52.54 14.33 5.46
N GLY A 320 52.64 13.35 6.37
CA GLY A 320 52.04 13.43 7.71
C GLY A 320 50.50 13.15 7.72
N MET A 321 49.98 12.62 6.63
CA MET A 321 48.59 12.16 6.49
C MET A 321 48.58 10.65 6.28
N SER A 322 47.83 9.93 7.11
CA SER A 322 47.49 8.52 6.86
C SER A 322 46.26 8.46 5.97
N LEU A 323 46.37 7.76 4.86
CA LEU A 323 45.34 7.54 3.88
C LEU A 323 44.96 6.05 3.89
N THR A 324 43.67 5.78 4.09
CA THR A 324 43.12 4.43 3.94
C THR A 324 41.96 4.48 2.96
N THR A 325 41.95 3.60 1.96
CA THR A 325 40.82 3.42 1.06
C THR A 325 40.36 1.98 1.09
N GLY A 326 39.08 1.76 0.87
CA GLY A 326 38.54 0.41 0.83
C GLY A 326 37.17 0.36 0.19
N VAL A 327 36.63 -0.85 0.14
CA VAL A 327 35.32 -1.14 -0.41
C VAL A 327 34.52 -2.00 0.57
N TYR A 328 33.21 -1.95 0.46
CA TYR A 328 32.33 -2.84 1.21
C TYR A 328 31.16 -3.33 0.37
N GLY A 329 30.65 -4.49 0.75
CA GLY A 329 29.38 -5.03 0.30
C GLY A 329 28.50 -5.33 1.49
N ALA A 330 27.20 -5.13 1.35
CA ALA A 330 26.24 -5.43 2.40
C ALA A 330 24.96 -6.02 1.83
N ALA A 331 24.32 -6.83 2.65
CA ALA A 331 22.98 -7.36 2.38
C ALA A 331 22.16 -7.29 3.68
N GLY A 332 20.91 -6.89 3.56
CA GLY A 332 20.05 -6.75 4.71
C GLY A 332 18.60 -6.60 4.36
N LEU A 333 17.82 -6.41 5.40
CA LEU A 333 16.36 -6.29 5.30
C LEU A 333 15.87 -5.24 6.31
N SER A 334 14.71 -4.65 5.99
CA SER A 334 13.96 -3.84 6.93
C SER A 334 12.47 -4.14 6.83
N SER A 335 11.75 -3.94 7.92
CA SER A 335 10.30 -4.12 7.97
C SER A 335 9.71 -3.10 8.93
N VAL A 336 8.75 -2.32 8.45
CA VAL A 336 8.05 -1.31 9.25
C VAL A 336 6.54 -1.48 9.10
N ASP A 337 5.83 -1.34 10.20
CA ASP A 337 4.38 -1.17 10.23
C ASP A 337 4.07 0.32 10.12
N VAL A 338 3.15 0.66 9.22
CA VAL A 338 2.76 2.03 8.90
C VAL A 338 1.35 2.27 9.39
N LYS A 339 1.11 3.45 9.97
CA LYS A 339 -0.21 3.90 10.37
C LYS A 339 -0.79 4.90 9.38
N ASP A 340 -2.11 4.90 9.33
CA ASP A 340 -2.90 5.91 8.64
C ASP A 340 -2.99 7.19 9.48
N ASP A 341 -3.48 8.27 8.90
CA ASP A 341 -3.61 9.57 9.56
C ASP A 341 -4.55 9.56 10.78
N ASP A 342 -5.47 8.59 10.84
CA ASP A 342 -6.37 8.36 11.98
C ASP A 342 -5.76 7.47 13.08
N GLY A 343 -4.53 7.01 12.88
CA GLY A 343 -3.81 6.11 13.79
C GLY A 343 -4.13 4.64 13.60
N SER A 344 -5.02 4.27 12.70
CA SER A 344 -5.28 2.88 12.33
C SER A 344 -4.10 2.28 11.58
N ARG A 345 -4.06 0.95 11.47
CA ARG A 345 -3.00 0.26 10.72
C ARG A 345 -3.21 0.42 9.22
N ALA A 346 -2.25 1.02 8.53
CA ALA A 346 -2.23 1.11 7.07
C ALA A 346 -1.66 -0.18 6.42
N GLY A 347 -0.67 -0.78 7.02
CA GLY A 347 -0.05 -1.99 6.52
C GLY A 347 1.41 -2.13 6.92
N THR A 348 2.12 -3.03 6.24
CA THR A 348 3.55 -3.30 6.49
C THR A 348 4.34 -3.11 5.21
N VAL A 349 5.48 -2.42 5.29
CA VAL A 349 6.47 -2.33 4.21
C VAL A 349 7.69 -3.17 4.59
N ARG A 350 8.11 -4.05 3.69
CA ARG A 350 9.34 -4.82 3.77
C ARG A 350 10.27 -4.44 2.64
N ASP A 351 11.55 -4.38 2.93
CA ASP A 351 12.61 -4.10 1.96
C ASP A 351 13.74 -5.12 2.11
N ASP A 352 14.12 -5.75 1.02
CA ASP A 352 15.31 -6.56 0.89
C ASP A 352 16.34 -5.73 0.09
N ALA A 353 17.47 -5.42 0.68
CA ALA A 353 18.46 -4.50 0.13
C ALA A 353 19.84 -5.14 -0.01
N GLY A 354 20.49 -4.84 -1.13
CA GLY A 354 21.88 -5.19 -1.40
C GLY A 354 22.69 -3.96 -1.79
N SER A 355 23.81 -3.71 -1.12
CA SER A 355 24.59 -2.48 -1.25
C SER A 355 26.04 -2.75 -1.58
N LEU A 356 26.62 -1.85 -2.35
CA LEU A 356 28.06 -1.75 -2.60
C LEU A 356 28.50 -0.32 -2.32
N GLY A 357 29.65 -0.17 -1.66
CA GLY A 357 30.20 1.15 -1.34
C GLY A 357 31.72 1.15 -1.30
N GLY A 358 32.24 2.36 -1.31
CA GLY A 358 33.66 2.61 -1.12
C GLY A 358 33.87 3.72 -0.11
N TYR A 359 35.02 3.71 0.54
CA TYR A 359 35.39 4.72 1.51
C TYR A 359 36.83 5.21 1.31
N LEU A 360 37.04 6.45 1.71
CA LEU A 360 38.32 7.11 1.76
C LEU A 360 38.46 7.77 3.14
N ASN A 361 39.42 7.33 3.92
CA ASN A 361 39.74 7.89 5.23
C ASN A 361 41.07 8.60 5.20
N LEU A 362 41.09 9.83 5.67
CA LEU A 362 42.26 10.68 5.83
C LEU A 362 42.45 11.00 7.32
N THR A 363 43.63 10.77 7.88
CA THR A 363 43.94 11.11 9.27
C THR A 363 45.26 11.84 9.33
N HIS A 364 45.26 13.04 9.92
CA HIS A 364 46.49 13.78 10.19
C HIS A 364 47.20 13.17 11.39
N THR A 365 48.42 12.66 11.18
CA THR A 365 49.11 11.79 12.15
C THR A 365 49.47 12.49 13.45
N SER A 366 49.71 13.82 13.43
CA SER A 366 50.12 14.55 14.64
C SER A 366 48.96 15.09 15.48
N SER A 367 47.84 15.48 14.87
CA SER A 367 46.67 16.02 15.59
C SER A 367 45.56 15.02 15.79
N GLY A 368 45.55 13.93 15.03
CA GLY A 368 44.46 12.99 15.00
C GLY A 368 43.21 13.50 14.26
N LEU A 369 43.22 14.73 13.70
CA LEU A 369 42.14 15.23 12.86
C LEU A 369 41.92 14.28 11.69
N TRP A 370 40.68 13.88 11.47
CA TRP A 370 40.36 12.95 10.41
C TRP A 370 39.18 13.43 9.56
N ALA A 371 39.12 12.94 8.33
CA ALA A 371 37.99 13.07 7.42
C ALA A 371 37.71 11.72 6.77
N ASP A 372 36.46 11.39 6.65
CA ASP A 372 35.94 10.15 6.04
C ASP A 372 34.97 10.48 4.94
N ILE A 373 35.17 9.91 3.76
CA ILE A 373 34.31 10.05 2.59
C ILE A 373 33.75 8.67 2.25
N VAL A 374 32.44 8.57 2.11
CA VAL A 374 31.75 7.33 1.72
C VAL A 374 30.90 7.59 0.49
N ALA A 375 30.93 6.66 -0.46
CA ALA A 375 30.02 6.59 -1.59
C ALA A 375 29.39 5.20 -1.65
N GLN A 376 28.07 5.14 -1.76
CA GLN A 376 27.28 3.89 -1.72
C GLN A 376 26.22 3.87 -2.79
N GLY A 377 26.00 2.69 -3.38
CA GLY A 377 24.83 2.37 -4.19
C GLY A 377 24.10 1.17 -3.61
N THR A 378 22.78 1.26 -3.53
CA THR A 378 21.92 0.20 -2.97
C THR A 378 20.83 -0.19 -3.96
N ARG A 379 20.61 -1.49 -4.12
CA ARG A 379 19.46 -2.06 -4.80
C ARG A 379 18.40 -2.45 -3.78
N HIS A 380 17.19 -1.90 -3.93
CA HIS A 380 16.04 -2.19 -3.09
C HIS A 380 15.05 -3.10 -3.80
N SER A 381 14.40 -4.00 -3.04
CA SER A 381 13.28 -4.82 -3.48
C SER A 381 12.19 -4.77 -2.41
N MET A 382 11.25 -3.87 -2.59
CA MET A 382 10.26 -3.51 -1.59
C MET A 382 8.92 -4.18 -1.84
N LYS A 383 8.26 -4.59 -0.76
CA LYS A 383 6.88 -5.06 -0.75
C LYS A 383 6.08 -4.31 0.31
N ALA A 384 5.01 -3.65 -0.12
CA ALA A 384 4.01 -3.04 0.74
C ALA A 384 2.75 -3.91 0.74
N SER A 385 2.24 -4.25 1.91
CA SER A 385 1.06 -5.11 2.09
C SER A 385 0.07 -4.43 3.02
N SER A 386 -1.14 -4.20 2.52
CA SER A 386 -2.32 -3.78 3.29
C SER A 386 -3.33 -4.93 3.37
N ASP A 387 -4.48 -4.68 3.98
CA ASP A 387 -5.58 -5.66 4.03
C ASP A 387 -6.21 -5.91 2.65
N ASN A 388 -6.08 -4.95 1.72
CA ASN A 388 -6.74 -5.01 0.41
C ASN A 388 -5.79 -5.16 -0.76
N ASN A 389 -4.51 -4.81 -0.60
CA ASN A 389 -3.55 -4.73 -1.69
C ASN A 389 -2.15 -5.23 -1.30
N ASP A 390 -1.49 -5.89 -2.24
CA ASP A 390 -0.07 -6.16 -2.23
C ASP A 390 0.60 -5.39 -3.38
N PHE A 391 1.57 -4.54 -3.06
CA PHE A 391 2.31 -3.75 -4.03
C PHE A 391 3.81 -4.04 -3.94
N ARG A 392 4.49 -4.10 -5.08
CA ARG A 392 5.93 -4.32 -5.14
C ARG A 392 6.59 -3.28 -6.02
N ALA A 393 7.69 -2.71 -5.53
CA ALA A 393 8.55 -1.81 -6.28
C ALA A 393 10.02 -2.22 -6.10
N ARG A 394 10.81 -2.03 -7.15
CA ARG A 394 12.27 -2.15 -7.10
C ARG A 394 12.87 -0.78 -7.33
N GLY A 395 14.08 -0.59 -6.84
CA GLY A 395 14.71 0.71 -7.03
C GLY A 395 16.20 0.71 -6.77
N TRP A 396 16.79 1.88 -7.00
CA TRP A 396 18.20 2.16 -6.76
C TRP A 396 18.35 3.40 -5.90
N GLY A 397 19.06 3.23 -4.80
CA GLY A 397 19.54 4.32 -3.94
C GLY A 397 21.00 4.62 -4.20
N TRP A 398 21.39 5.85 -3.97
CA TRP A 398 22.77 6.29 -3.90
C TRP A 398 22.97 7.24 -2.72
N LEU A 399 24.15 7.21 -2.15
CA LEU A 399 24.50 8.04 -1.00
C LEU A 399 25.95 8.48 -1.09
N GLY A 400 26.21 9.74 -0.77
CA GLY A 400 27.53 10.31 -0.50
C GLY A 400 27.57 10.89 0.90
N SER A 401 28.63 10.64 1.64
CA SER A 401 28.83 11.16 3.00
C SER A 401 30.23 11.72 3.15
N LEU A 402 30.33 12.83 3.84
CA LEU A 402 31.58 13.42 4.32
C LEU A 402 31.47 13.61 5.83
N GLU A 403 32.37 13.01 6.57
CA GLU A 403 32.44 13.10 8.03
C GLU A 403 33.81 13.58 8.46
N THR A 404 33.89 14.33 9.55
CA THR A 404 35.15 14.77 10.16
C THR A 404 35.03 14.75 11.67
N GLY A 405 36.15 14.53 12.34
CA GLY A 405 36.24 14.57 13.80
C GLY A 405 37.64 14.82 14.28
N LEU A 406 37.74 15.25 15.51
CA LEU A 406 39.02 15.56 16.18
C LEU A 406 39.01 14.96 17.58
N PRO A 407 39.85 13.94 17.86
CA PRO A 407 39.94 13.33 19.17
C PRO A 407 40.68 14.18 20.17
N PHE A 408 40.17 14.28 21.38
CA PHE A 408 40.81 14.93 22.54
C PHE A 408 40.87 13.94 23.70
N SER A 409 42.05 13.73 24.27
CA SER A 409 42.18 12.97 25.51
C SER A 409 41.76 13.84 26.69
N ILE A 410 40.68 13.43 27.40
CA ILE A 410 40.24 14.07 28.64
C ILE A 410 41.07 13.57 29.81
N THR A 411 41.35 12.28 29.85
CA THR A 411 42.25 11.60 30.78
C THR A 411 43.04 10.54 30.00
N ASP A 412 43.97 9.88 30.66
CA ASP A 412 44.78 8.80 30.06
C ASP A 412 43.90 7.66 29.49
N ASN A 413 42.67 7.49 30.02
CA ASN A 413 41.76 6.39 29.65
C ASN A 413 40.44 6.85 28.99
N LEU A 414 40.22 8.17 28.84
CA LEU A 414 38.97 8.72 28.33
C LEU A 414 39.22 9.72 27.22
N MET A 415 38.58 9.49 26.08
CA MET A 415 38.65 10.32 24.88
C MET A 415 37.28 10.89 24.52
N LEU A 416 37.27 12.17 24.17
CA LEU A 416 36.14 12.88 23.59
C LEU A 416 36.46 13.26 22.15
N GLU A 417 35.59 12.93 21.21
CA GLU A 417 35.76 13.22 19.79
C GLU A 417 34.53 13.92 19.24
N PRO A 418 34.52 15.26 19.14
CA PRO A 418 33.50 15.97 18.38
C PRO A 418 33.53 15.55 16.92
N GLN A 419 32.32 15.42 16.35
CA GLN A 419 32.11 14.94 14.99
C GLN A 419 31.09 15.78 14.26
N LEU A 420 31.30 15.97 12.96
CA LEU A 420 30.38 16.61 12.03
C LEU A 420 30.30 15.78 10.76
N GLN A 421 29.08 15.45 10.32
CA GLN A 421 28.85 14.68 9.10
C GLN A 421 27.82 15.39 8.22
N TYR A 422 28.07 15.40 6.92
CA TYR A 422 27.13 15.79 5.88
C TYR A 422 26.85 14.60 4.98
N THR A 423 25.59 14.30 4.77
CA THR A 423 25.15 13.20 3.91
C THR A 423 24.18 13.73 2.85
N TRP A 424 24.40 13.31 1.61
CA TRP A 424 23.53 13.57 0.49
C TRP A 424 23.13 12.24 -0.16
N GLN A 425 21.85 12.04 -0.38
CA GLN A 425 21.31 10.79 -0.92
C GLN A 425 20.16 11.01 -1.88
N GLY A 426 19.95 10.03 -2.75
CA GLY A 426 18.83 9.98 -3.67
C GLY A 426 18.34 8.55 -3.87
N LEU A 427 17.07 8.43 -4.23
CA LEU A 427 16.39 7.16 -4.44
C LEU A 427 15.45 7.26 -5.65
N SER A 428 15.39 6.20 -6.45
CA SER A 428 14.43 6.03 -7.52
C SER A 428 13.78 4.66 -7.37
N LEU A 429 12.46 4.62 -7.22
CA LEU A 429 11.66 3.40 -7.21
C LEU A 429 10.91 3.27 -8.53
N ASP A 430 10.73 2.02 -8.98
CA ASP A 430 9.94 1.72 -10.17
C ASP A 430 8.46 2.02 -9.92
N ASP A 431 7.81 2.60 -10.90
CA ASP A 431 6.36 2.77 -10.93
C ASP A 431 5.66 1.40 -10.99
N GLY A 432 4.43 1.33 -10.51
CA GLY A 432 3.66 0.10 -10.54
C GLY A 432 2.15 0.33 -10.54
N GLN A 433 1.42 -0.74 -10.29
CA GLN A 433 -0.04 -0.73 -10.26
C GLN A 433 -0.53 -1.67 -9.17
N ASP A 434 -1.56 -1.27 -8.46
CA ASP A 434 -2.33 -2.09 -7.55
C ASP A 434 -3.78 -2.26 -8.05
N ASN A 435 -4.68 -2.81 -7.21
CA ASN A 435 -6.07 -3.04 -7.58
C ASN A 435 -6.89 -1.76 -7.79
N ALA A 436 -6.43 -0.62 -7.25
CA ALA A 436 -7.15 0.66 -7.30
C ALA A 436 -6.57 1.64 -8.33
N GLY A 437 -5.40 1.34 -8.94
CA GLY A 437 -4.81 2.18 -9.96
C GLY A 437 -3.28 2.15 -10.03
N TYR A 438 -2.73 3.18 -10.66
CA TYR A 438 -1.30 3.37 -10.85
C TYR A 438 -0.68 4.08 -9.66
N VAL A 439 0.53 3.67 -9.31
CA VAL A 439 1.39 4.30 -8.31
C VAL A 439 2.68 4.71 -9.00
N LYS A 440 3.00 5.99 -8.94
CA LYS A 440 4.22 6.55 -9.53
C LYS A 440 5.05 7.21 -8.44
N PHE A 441 6.33 6.91 -8.46
CA PHE A 441 7.30 7.52 -7.57
C PHE A 441 8.12 8.56 -8.30
N GLY A 442 8.22 9.75 -7.71
CA GLY A 442 9.22 10.74 -8.10
C GLY A 442 10.59 10.35 -7.56
N HIS A 443 11.60 11.12 -7.93
CA HIS A 443 12.94 10.94 -7.36
C HIS A 443 12.94 11.38 -5.90
N GLY A 444 13.25 10.44 -5.00
CA GLY A 444 13.53 10.72 -3.60
C GLY A 444 14.90 11.37 -3.45
N SER A 445 15.00 12.37 -2.59
CA SER A 445 16.29 12.96 -2.21
C SER A 445 16.25 13.50 -0.78
N ALA A 446 17.36 13.48 -0.11
CA ALA A 446 17.50 14.07 1.21
C ALA A 446 18.95 14.51 1.48
N GLN A 447 19.08 15.52 2.31
CA GLN A 447 20.35 16.00 2.82
C GLN A 447 20.29 16.03 4.34
N HIS A 448 21.36 15.59 4.99
CA HIS A 448 21.45 15.53 6.44
C HIS A 448 22.75 16.16 6.92
N VAL A 449 22.66 16.89 8.01
CA VAL A 449 23.83 17.28 8.83
C VAL A 449 23.70 16.60 10.17
N ARG A 450 24.70 15.85 10.57
CA ARG A 450 24.83 15.27 11.91
C ARG A 450 25.95 15.98 12.65
N ALA A 451 25.66 16.44 13.84
CA ALA A 451 26.65 16.97 14.77
C ALA A 451 26.55 16.22 16.09
N GLY A 452 27.65 15.79 16.63
CA GLY A 452 27.69 15.03 17.86
C GLY A 452 29.09 14.88 18.41
N PHE A 453 29.23 14.02 19.37
CA PHE A 453 30.54 13.64 19.90
C PHE A 453 30.53 12.15 20.27
N ARG A 454 31.70 11.56 20.16
CA ARG A 454 31.98 10.22 20.69
C ARG A 454 32.75 10.35 21.98
N LEU A 455 32.25 9.72 23.05
CA LEU A 455 32.95 9.57 24.32
C LEU A 455 33.29 8.09 24.49
N GLY A 456 34.54 7.75 24.76
CA GLY A 456 34.91 6.35 24.87
C GLY A 456 36.25 6.14 25.56
N SER A 457 36.57 4.87 25.78
CA SER A 457 37.88 4.49 26.34
C SER A 457 38.97 4.75 25.30
N HIS A 458 40.11 5.29 25.79
CA HIS A 458 41.28 5.57 24.96
C HIS A 458 42.27 4.39 24.93
N ASN A 459 42.37 3.67 26.04
CA ASN A 459 43.19 2.48 26.17
C ASN A 459 42.33 1.25 26.44
N ASP A 460 42.86 0.09 26.08
CA ASP A 460 42.24 -1.18 26.38
C ASP A 460 41.97 -1.27 27.90
N MET A 461 40.68 -1.30 28.27
CA MET A 461 40.28 -1.56 29.65
C MET A 461 40.26 -3.07 29.87
N THR A 462 40.96 -3.55 30.86
CA THR A 462 40.92 -4.94 31.27
C THR A 462 39.84 -5.12 32.34
N PHE A 463 38.89 -6.02 32.14
CA PHE A 463 37.99 -6.46 33.18
C PHE A 463 38.71 -7.50 34.07
N GLY A 464 39.19 -7.05 35.22
CA GLY A 464 39.95 -7.86 36.18
C GLY A 464 40.72 -6.98 37.14
N GLU A 465 41.03 -7.40 38.36
CA GLU A 465 41.68 -6.57 39.37
C GLU A 465 42.98 -5.90 38.88
N GLY A 466 42.91 -4.61 38.91
CA GLY A 466 43.91 -3.59 38.73
C GLY A 466 45.37 -3.99 38.64
N THR A 467 45.90 -4.03 37.44
CA THR A 467 47.29 -3.58 37.16
C THR A 467 47.38 -3.20 35.70
N SER A 468 47.62 -1.91 35.45
CA SER A 468 48.06 -1.45 34.16
C SER A 468 49.44 -2.01 33.86
N SER A 469 49.61 -2.73 32.79
CA SER A 469 50.89 -2.72 32.11
C SER A 469 50.90 -3.39 30.75
N ARG A 470 51.59 -2.77 29.82
CA ARG A 470 52.02 -3.30 28.53
C ARG A 470 52.77 -4.64 28.58
N ASP A 471 53.12 -5.14 29.78
CA ASP A 471 53.93 -6.34 29.97
C ASP A 471 53.09 -7.65 30.12
N THR A 472 51.78 -7.58 30.29
CA THR A 472 50.95 -8.77 30.54
C THR A 472 50.67 -9.61 29.30
N LEU A 473 50.90 -9.09 28.10
CA LEU A 473 50.73 -9.91 26.86
C LEU A 473 51.86 -10.94 26.64
N ARG A 474 52.96 -10.88 27.42
CA ARG A 474 54.09 -11.82 27.31
C ARG A 474 54.04 -13.03 28.24
N ASP A 475 53.19 -13.02 29.26
CA ASP A 475 53.21 -14.07 30.30
C ASP A 475 51.92 -14.88 30.42
N SER A 476 51.06 -14.90 29.37
CA SER A 476 49.78 -15.61 29.37
C SER A 476 49.86 -17.14 29.20
N THR A 477 50.97 -17.77 29.56
CA THR A 477 51.10 -19.24 29.55
C THR A 477 50.78 -19.89 30.88
N LYS A 478 50.32 -19.15 31.91
CA LYS A 478 49.98 -19.73 33.21
C LYS A 478 48.69 -19.16 33.79
N HIS A 479 47.64 -19.95 33.71
CA HIS A 479 46.41 -19.97 34.50
C HIS A 479 45.30 -18.95 34.21
N GLY A 480 44.23 -19.44 33.55
CA GLY A 480 42.83 -19.26 33.92
C GLY A 480 42.21 -17.86 33.86
N VAL A 481 41.46 -17.57 32.80
CA VAL A 481 40.72 -16.34 32.45
C VAL A 481 41.66 -15.28 31.88
N SER A 482 41.90 -15.31 30.58
CA SER A 482 42.60 -14.24 29.89
C SER A 482 41.77 -12.98 29.95
N GLU A 483 42.33 -11.92 30.54
CA GLU A 483 41.78 -10.57 30.52
C GLU A 483 41.66 -10.13 29.06
N LEU A 484 40.41 -9.94 28.57
CA LEU A 484 40.18 -9.43 27.24
C LEU A 484 40.19 -7.90 27.29
N PRO A 485 41.04 -7.23 26.52
CA PRO A 485 40.98 -5.77 26.42
C PRO A 485 39.64 -5.36 25.75
N VAL A 486 38.85 -4.55 26.46
CA VAL A 486 37.56 -4.09 26.04
C VAL A 486 37.55 -2.57 25.94
N ASN A 487 37.10 -2.07 24.80
CA ASN A 487 36.83 -0.67 24.56
C ASN A 487 35.31 -0.43 24.55
N TRP A 488 34.87 0.67 25.10
CA TRP A 488 33.51 1.11 25.05
C TRP A 488 33.42 2.53 24.49
N TRP A 489 32.27 2.84 23.90
CA TRP A 489 31.97 4.18 23.44
C TRP A 489 30.49 4.48 23.47
N VAL A 490 30.14 5.76 23.58
CA VAL A 490 28.81 6.33 23.46
C VAL A 490 28.86 7.53 22.53
N GLN A 491 27.92 7.66 21.64
CA GLN A 491 27.91 8.71 20.61
C GLN A 491 26.50 9.33 20.49
N PRO A 492 26.18 10.33 21.31
CA PRO A 492 25.00 11.16 21.11
C PRO A 492 25.20 12.11 19.94
N SER A 493 24.18 12.25 19.11
CA SER A 493 24.20 13.12 17.94
C SER A 493 22.87 13.78 17.72
N VAL A 494 22.89 14.97 17.12
CA VAL A 494 21.73 15.66 16.58
C VAL A 494 21.81 15.59 15.05
N ILE A 495 20.74 15.14 14.40
CA ILE A 495 20.63 15.06 12.96
C ILE A 495 19.61 16.09 12.50
N ARG A 496 20.00 16.98 11.61
CA ARG A 496 19.09 17.89 10.90
C ARG A 496 18.94 17.43 9.46
N THR A 497 17.71 17.06 9.10
CA THR A 497 17.32 16.73 7.73
C THR A 497 16.74 17.97 7.07
N PHE A 498 17.19 18.28 5.88
CA PHE A 498 16.71 19.39 5.06
C PHE A 498 16.70 18.99 3.57
N SER A 499 15.93 19.72 2.76
CA SER A 499 15.75 19.42 1.33
C SER A 499 15.30 17.98 1.06
N SER A 500 14.52 17.39 1.98
CA SER A 500 13.94 16.07 1.77
C SER A 500 12.75 16.18 0.83
N ARG A 501 12.77 15.38 -0.24
CA ARG A 501 11.69 15.22 -1.22
C ARG A 501 11.47 13.75 -1.48
N GLY A 502 10.20 13.39 -1.65
CA GLY A 502 9.82 12.01 -1.97
C GLY A 502 8.39 12.03 -2.49
N ASP A 503 8.20 12.52 -3.73
CA ASP A 503 6.89 12.64 -4.33
C ASP A 503 6.36 11.26 -4.72
N MET A 504 5.08 11.02 -4.47
CA MET A 504 4.34 9.85 -4.91
C MET A 504 3.01 10.30 -5.50
N SER A 505 2.63 9.75 -6.64
CA SER A 505 1.35 10.06 -7.29
C SER A 505 0.52 8.81 -7.45
N MET A 506 -0.78 8.92 -7.22
CA MET A 506 -1.75 7.84 -7.38
C MET A 506 -2.91 8.28 -8.26
N GLY A 507 -3.34 7.41 -9.18
CA GLY A 507 -4.44 7.67 -10.09
C GLY A 507 -4.89 6.42 -10.80
N THR A 508 -6.01 6.48 -11.54
CA THR A 508 -6.58 5.32 -12.25
C THR A 508 -6.08 5.18 -13.69
N ALA A 509 -5.41 6.20 -14.23
CA ALA A 509 -4.82 6.17 -15.56
C ALA A 509 -3.32 6.44 -15.50
N ALA A 510 -2.57 5.80 -16.43
CA ALA A 510 -1.12 6.00 -16.57
C ALA A 510 -0.74 7.45 -16.92
N ALA A 511 -1.61 8.15 -17.64
CA ALA A 511 -1.51 9.56 -17.97
C ALA A 511 -2.85 10.23 -17.62
N GLY A 512 -2.97 10.89 -16.49
CA GLY A 512 -4.21 11.54 -16.06
C GLY A 512 -3.98 12.39 -14.83
N SER A 513 -5.05 12.91 -14.25
CA SER A 513 -4.99 13.68 -12.99
C SER A 513 -4.64 12.76 -11.83
N ASN A 514 -3.35 12.57 -11.62
CA ASN A 514 -2.86 11.87 -10.47
C ASN A 514 -2.86 12.80 -9.27
N MET A 515 -3.30 12.29 -8.13
CA MET A 515 -3.12 12.98 -6.86
C MET A 515 -1.69 12.77 -6.40
N THR A 516 -0.97 13.87 -6.15
CA THR A 516 0.44 13.80 -5.72
C THR A 516 0.54 14.12 -4.24
N PHE A 517 1.32 13.30 -3.55
CA PHE A 517 1.68 13.44 -2.15
C PHE A 517 3.19 13.68 -2.07
N SER A 518 3.58 14.65 -1.28
CA SER A 518 4.98 15.07 -1.15
C SER A 518 5.42 15.05 0.32
N PRO A 519 5.55 13.86 0.93
CA PRO A 519 5.98 13.77 2.31
C PRO A 519 7.38 14.35 2.47
N SER A 520 7.53 15.21 3.48
CA SER A 520 8.80 15.85 3.83
C SER A 520 9.29 15.36 5.17
N ARG A 521 10.54 14.96 5.21
CA ARG A 521 11.27 14.55 6.42
C ARG A 521 12.11 15.67 7.01
N ASN A 522 11.91 16.90 6.56
CA ASN A 522 12.64 18.04 7.10
C ASN A 522 12.36 18.16 8.61
N GLY A 523 13.39 18.14 9.40
CA GLY A 523 13.24 18.15 10.85
C GLY A 523 14.55 17.89 11.58
N THR A 524 14.47 17.82 12.89
CA THR A 524 15.59 17.51 13.77
C THR A 524 15.29 16.23 14.54
N SER A 525 16.20 15.30 14.55
CA SER A 525 16.15 14.06 15.32
C SER A 525 17.37 13.91 16.22
N LEU A 526 17.21 13.12 17.26
CA LEU A 526 18.31 12.70 18.14
C LEU A 526 18.71 11.28 17.77
N ASP A 527 20.00 11.03 17.77
CA ASP A 527 20.58 9.72 17.55
C ASP A 527 21.52 9.40 18.72
N LEU A 528 21.38 8.22 19.30
CA LEU A 528 22.23 7.74 20.36
C LEU A 528 22.75 6.36 19.99
N GLN A 529 24.05 6.26 19.85
CA GLN A 529 24.73 5.01 19.58
C GLN A 529 25.66 4.66 20.74
N ALA A 530 25.85 3.39 20.99
CA ALA A 530 26.81 2.89 21.97
C ALA A 530 27.39 1.57 21.49
N GLY A 531 28.63 1.29 21.85
CA GLY A 531 29.27 0.06 21.45
C GLY A 531 30.30 -0.43 22.47
N LEU A 532 30.55 -1.73 22.35
CA LEU A 532 31.62 -2.44 23.06
C LEU A 532 32.47 -3.19 22.06
N GLU A 533 33.78 -3.12 22.18
CA GLU A 533 34.71 -3.85 21.34
C GLU A 533 35.72 -4.62 22.22
N ALA A 534 35.88 -5.91 21.95
CA ALA A 534 36.84 -6.75 22.64
C ALA A 534 37.88 -7.31 21.66
N ARG A 535 39.15 -7.13 21.95
CA ARG A 535 40.24 -7.74 21.17
C ARG A 535 40.46 -9.17 21.64
N VAL A 536 40.04 -10.14 20.84
CA VAL A 536 40.13 -11.56 21.17
C VAL A 536 41.47 -12.15 20.78
N ARG A 537 42.12 -11.59 19.73
CA ARG A 537 43.47 -11.94 19.27
C ARG A 537 44.11 -10.67 18.68
N GLU A 538 45.44 -10.71 18.43
CA GLU A 538 46.17 -9.58 17.85
C GLU A 538 45.55 -8.99 16.58
N ASN A 539 44.88 -9.83 15.80
CA ASN A 539 44.23 -9.47 14.53
C ASN A 539 42.71 -9.74 14.50
N ILE A 540 42.08 -10.00 15.65
CA ILE A 540 40.62 -10.26 15.72
C ILE A 540 40.02 -9.41 16.84
N THR A 541 39.16 -8.48 16.45
CA THR A 541 38.29 -7.70 17.34
C THR A 541 36.85 -8.09 17.12
N LEU A 542 36.10 -8.32 18.20
CA LEU A 542 34.65 -8.52 18.19
C LEU A 542 34.01 -7.28 18.80
N GLY A 543 33.00 -6.74 18.13
CA GLY A 543 32.26 -5.58 18.58
C GLY A 543 30.74 -5.83 18.56
N VAL A 544 30.05 -5.15 19.48
CA VAL A 544 28.58 -5.06 19.54
C VAL A 544 28.20 -3.60 19.65
N GLN A 545 27.24 -3.18 18.81
CA GLN A 545 26.71 -1.82 18.81
C GLN A 545 25.19 -1.84 18.59
#